data_6b9d8c813d2066f1840695e84bbfab88
#
_entry.id   6b9d8c813d2066f1840695e84bbfab88
#
_cell.length_a   1.000
_cell.length_b   1.000
_cell.length_c   1.000
_cell.angle_alpha   90.00
_cell.angle_beta   90.00
_cell.angle_gamma   90.00
#
_symmetry.space_group_name_H-M   'P 1'
#
loop_
_entity.id
_entity.type
_entity.pdbx_description
1 polymer ?
#
loop_
_entity_poly.entity_id
_entity_poly.type
_entity_poly.pdbx_seq_one_letter_code
_entity_poly.pdbx_strand_id
1 'polypeptide(L)'
;LRSAFQPPRRGLHPLPVLTVETRFPLGNFRVWSHWRPAAQVLVFPAPEAHPPPLPAGEPSGGGTASARAAGTGEFDGVRAYQRGDPLKLVVWKKVARAMARGTDDLVSRDSQQAQRNTLWLDYSDAGGHGAATSEARLSRLCAWVLQAEALGVDYGLRLPRTSPINPSSGAAHQHRCLEALALW
;
A
#
# COMPACT_ATOMS: atom_id res chain seq x y z
N LEU A 1 -25.35 -0.46 -25.05
CA LEU A 1 -24.61 0.75 -25.43
C LEU A 1 -23.42 0.91 -24.48
N ARG A 2 -22.18 0.94 -24.97
CA ARG A 2 -21.00 1.26 -24.17
C ARG A 2 -20.47 2.60 -24.68
N SER A 3 -20.29 3.56 -23.76
CA SER A 3 -19.67 4.85 -24.06
C SER A 3 -18.37 4.92 -23.28
N ALA A 4 -17.29 5.38 -23.90
CA ALA A 4 -16.01 5.62 -23.27
C ALA A 4 -15.79 7.13 -23.16
N PHE A 5 -15.42 7.58 -21.95
CA PHE A 5 -14.99 8.93 -21.68
C PHE A 5 -13.52 8.89 -21.28
N GLN A 6 -12.69 9.64 -21.97
CA GLN A 6 -11.28 9.76 -21.68
C GLN A 6 -10.98 11.18 -21.19
N PRO A 7 -10.88 11.40 -19.88
CA PRO A 7 -10.57 12.71 -19.34
C PRO A 7 -9.11 13.09 -19.63
N PRO A 8 -8.81 14.37 -19.83
CA PRO A 8 -7.47 14.83 -20.19
C PRO A 8 -6.48 14.86 -19.01
N ARG A 9 -6.98 14.83 -17.79
CA ARG A 9 -6.17 14.94 -16.56
C ARG A 9 -6.80 14.12 -15.44
N ARG A 10 -6.03 13.85 -14.37
CA ARG A 10 -6.58 13.30 -13.13
C ARG A 10 -7.49 14.30 -12.42
N GLY A 11 -8.23 13.82 -11.45
CA GLY A 11 -9.12 14.63 -10.62
C GLY A 11 -10.59 14.41 -10.90
N LEU A 12 -11.41 15.29 -10.41
CA LEU A 12 -12.86 15.19 -10.50
C LEU A 12 -13.36 15.88 -11.78
N HIS A 13 -13.98 15.10 -12.66
CA HIS A 13 -14.50 15.59 -13.94
C HIS A 13 -16.01 15.39 -14.03
N PRO A 14 -16.76 16.42 -14.47
CA PRO A 14 -18.17 16.22 -14.81
C PRO A 14 -18.28 15.33 -16.05
N LEU A 15 -19.27 14.47 -16.10
CA LEU A 15 -19.55 13.70 -17.30
C LEU A 15 -19.93 14.61 -18.47
N PRO A 16 -19.46 14.33 -19.68
CA PRO A 16 -19.82 15.09 -20.85
C PRO A 16 -21.30 14.93 -21.20
N VAL A 17 -21.80 15.83 -22.05
CA VAL A 17 -23.13 15.69 -22.62
C VAL A 17 -23.18 14.41 -23.45
N LEU A 18 -24.13 13.55 -23.13
CA LEU A 18 -24.39 12.33 -23.89
C LEU A 18 -25.44 12.64 -24.97
N THR A 19 -25.17 12.21 -26.19
CA THR A 19 -26.13 12.28 -27.29
C THR A 19 -26.60 10.88 -27.60
N VAL A 20 -27.89 10.64 -27.48
CA VAL A 20 -28.54 9.41 -27.89
C VAL A 20 -29.21 9.66 -29.25
N GLU A 21 -28.92 8.82 -30.20
CA GLU A 21 -29.45 8.91 -31.56
C GLU A 21 -30.17 7.59 -31.94
N THR A 22 -31.29 7.71 -32.62
CA THR A 22 -31.99 6.56 -33.19
C THR A 22 -32.51 6.89 -34.57
N ARG A 23 -32.55 5.88 -35.42
CA ARG A 23 -33.23 5.91 -36.75
C ARG A 23 -34.34 4.88 -36.85
N PHE A 24 -34.66 4.25 -35.73
CA PHE A 24 -35.74 3.26 -35.67
C PHE A 24 -37.13 3.95 -35.71
N PRO A 25 -38.17 3.34 -36.36
CA PRO A 25 -38.16 2.00 -36.97
C PRO A 25 -37.78 1.96 -38.48
N LEU A 26 -38.04 3.02 -39.23
CA LEU A 26 -37.98 2.99 -40.70
C LEU A 26 -36.68 3.53 -41.29
N GLY A 27 -35.79 4.10 -40.50
CA GLY A 27 -34.54 4.66 -40.98
C GLY A 27 -34.63 6.03 -41.66
N ASN A 28 -35.83 6.51 -41.99
CA ASN A 28 -36.06 7.75 -42.74
C ASN A 28 -35.88 9.00 -41.91
N PHE A 29 -36.03 8.89 -40.60
CA PHE A 29 -35.88 10.01 -39.66
C PHE A 29 -34.75 9.71 -38.70
N ARG A 30 -34.02 10.76 -38.38
CA ARG A 30 -32.99 10.74 -37.38
C ARG A 30 -33.49 11.53 -36.16
N VAL A 31 -33.67 10.86 -35.05
CA VAL A 31 -34.08 11.48 -33.78
C VAL A 31 -32.93 11.42 -32.82
N TRP A 32 -32.62 12.52 -32.18
CA TRP A 32 -31.56 12.58 -31.16
C TRP A 32 -32.03 13.34 -29.94
N SER A 33 -31.43 13.00 -28.80
CA SER A 33 -31.62 13.68 -27.53
C SER A 33 -30.26 13.93 -26.86
N HIS A 34 -30.13 15.09 -26.25
CA HIS A 34 -28.96 15.45 -25.46
C HIS A 34 -29.29 15.32 -23.98
N TRP A 35 -28.45 14.61 -23.26
CA TRP A 35 -28.58 14.45 -21.83
C TRP A 35 -27.26 14.81 -21.14
N ARG A 36 -27.34 15.67 -20.13
CA ARG A 36 -26.21 16.01 -19.26
C ARG A 36 -26.40 15.34 -17.91
N PRO A 37 -25.72 14.24 -17.62
CA PRO A 37 -25.76 13.61 -16.30
C PRO A 37 -25.26 14.57 -15.23
N ALA A 38 -25.98 14.71 -14.11
CA ALA A 38 -25.48 15.39 -12.92
C ALA A 38 -24.56 14.47 -12.11
N ALA A 39 -23.54 13.92 -12.78
CA ALA A 39 -22.60 12.98 -12.19
C ALA A 39 -21.15 13.39 -12.50
N GLN A 40 -20.25 13.01 -11.61
CA GLN A 40 -18.83 13.28 -11.73
C GLN A 40 -18.07 11.95 -11.68
N VAL A 41 -16.94 11.91 -12.38
CA VAL A 41 -16.02 10.78 -12.39
C VAL A 41 -14.70 11.22 -11.79
N LEU A 42 -14.22 10.48 -10.81
CA LEU A 42 -12.91 10.65 -10.25
C LEU A 42 -11.90 9.85 -11.07
N VAL A 43 -10.89 10.55 -11.55
CA VAL A 43 -9.83 9.98 -12.40
C VAL A 43 -8.55 9.91 -11.60
N PHE A 44 -8.05 8.70 -11.39
CA PHE A 44 -6.80 8.47 -10.69
C PHE A 44 -5.59 8.79 -11.57
N PRO A 45 -4.41 9.08 -10.96
CA PRO A 45 -3.18 9.18 -11.72
C PRO A 45 -2.89 7.87 -12.45
N ALA A 46 -2.36 7.96 -13.67
CA ALA A 46 -1.88 6.78 -14.38
C ALA A 46 -0.67 6.18 -13.63
N PRO A 47 -0.67 4.88 -13.30
CA PRO A 47 0.46 4.27 -12.63
C PRO A 47 1.70 4.28 -13.53
N GLU A 48 2.88 4.49 -12.93
CA GLU A 48 4.16 4.36 -13.63
C GLU A 48 4.36 2.92 -14.12
N ALA A 49 4.76 2.75 -15.38
CA ALA A 49 4.88 1.41 -15.98
C ALA A 49 5.99 0.56 -15.34
N HIS A 50 7.10 1.19 -14.95
CA HIS A 50 8.26 0.54 -14.34
C HIS A 50 8.66 1.33 -13.08
N PRO A 51 7.89 1.22 -12.00
CA PRO A 51 8.22 1.94 -10.78
C PRO A 51 9.48 1.33 -10.13
N PRO A 52 10.29 2.14 -9.44
CA PRO A 52 11.34 1.61 -8.60
C PRO A 52 10.75 0.74 -7.49
N PRO A 53 11.56 -0.12 -6.85
CA PRO A 53 11.09 -0.95 -5.75
C PRO A 53 10.44 -0.11 -4.65
N LEU A 54 9.52 -0.72 -3.92
CA LEU A 54 8.88 -0.09 -2.77
C LEU A 54 9.93 0.41 -1.78
N PRO A 55 9.72 1.56 -1.13
CA PRO A 55 10.59 2.04 -0.09
C PRO A 55 10.69 1.01 1.05
N ALA A 56 11.83 1.00 1.74
CA ALA A 56 12.01 0.17 2.92
C ALA A 56 11.00 0.58 4.00
N GLY A 57 10.27 -0.39 4.56
CA GLY A 57 9.35 -0.11 5.65
C GLY A 57 10.05 0.50 6.86
N GLU A 58 9.46 1.53 7.44
CA GLU A 58 9.91 2.09 8.71
C GLU A 58 9.61 1.09 9.83
N PRO A 59 10.55 0.81 10.74
CA PRO A 59 10.26 0.01 11.91
C PRO A 59 9.16 0.70 12.73
N SER A 60 8.05 0.02 12.91
CA SER A 60 6.91 0.50 13.70
C SER A 60 7.39 0.70 15.14
N GLY A 61 7.71 1.94 15.51
CA GLY A 61 8.28 2.30 16.79
C GLY A 61 7.29 2.10 17.95
N GLY A 62 7.39 0.97 18.56
CA GLY A 62 6.86 0.67 19.89
C GLY A 62 7.93 -0.08 20.68
N GLY A 63 8.92 0.62 21.21
CA GLY A 63 9.96 0.03 22.06
C GLY A 63 11.36 0.25 21.47
N THR A 64 12.18 0.92 22.27
CA THR A 64 13.61 1.09 22.10
C THR A 64 14.27 -0.15 21.49
N ALA A 65 14.56 -0.12 20.23
CA ALA A 65 15.23 -1.22 19.56
C ALA A 65 16.50 -0.75 18.90
N SER A 66 17.56 -1.27 19.43
CA SER A 66 18.85 -1.41 18.81
C SER A 66 18.76 -1.65 17.32
N ALA A 67 19.31 -0.74 16.54
CA ALA A 67 19.80 -1.01 15.22
C ALA A 67 20.75 -2.23 15.27
N ARG A 68 20.38 -3.31 14.65
CA ARG A 68 21.32 -4.35 14.23
C ARG A 68 20.91 -5.05 12.97
N ALA A 69 21.67 -4.70 11.94
CA ALA A 69 22.23 -5.58 10.95
C ALA A 69 21.30 -6.15 9.88
N ALA A 70 21.46 -5.61 8.70
CA ALA A 70 21.38 -6.34 7.45
C ALA A 70 22.11 -7.68 7.58
N GLY A 71 21.37 -8.78 7.43
CA GLY A 71 21.93 -10.11 7.43
C GLY A 71 20.85 -11.10 7.02
N THR A 72 20.96 -11.54 5.79
CA THR A 72 20.32 -12.72 5.23
C THR A 72 20.29 -13.87 6.21
N GLY A 73 19.11 -14.48 6.38
CA GLY A 73 18.98 -15.83 6.94
C GLY A 73 17.83 -15.94 7.93
N GLU A 74 16.89 -16.81 7.60
CA GLU A 74 15.99 -17.44 8.54
C GLU A 74 16.79 -18.03 9.71
N PHE A 75 16.89 -17.29 10.77
CA PHE A 75 17.25 -17.84 12.06
C PHE A 75 16.11 -17.52 13.02
N ASP A 76 15.33 -18.54 13.35
CA ASP A 76 14.54 -18.59 14.57
C ASP A 76 15.47 -18.23 15.73
N GLY A 77 15.51 -16.95 16.09
CA GLY A 77 16.31 -16.41 17.17
C GLY A 77 15.88 -17.07 18.46
N VAL A 78 16.79 -17.82 19.06
CA VAL A 78 16.58 -18.42 20.36
C VAL A 78 17.40 -17.60 21.33
N ARG A 79 16.75 -16.94 22.31
CA ARG A 79 17.43 -16.20 23.37
C ARG A 79 17.38 -16.92 24.71
N ALA A 80 18.26 -16.60 25.61
CA ALA A 80 18.18 -17.06 27.00
C ALA A 80 16.84 -16.61 27.62
N TYR A 81 16.19 -17.50 28.35
CA TYR A 81 14.95 -17.21 29.06
C TYR A 81 15.16 -16.12 30.11
N GLN A 82 14.28 -15.12 30.09
CA GLN A 82 14.24 -14.09 31.13
C GLN A 82 13.06 -14.35 32.07
N ARG A 83 13.28 -14.09 33.36
CA ARG A 83 12.24 -14.25 34.39
C ARG A 83 11.04 -13.35 34.05
N GLY A 84 9.91 -13.99 33.70
CA GLY A 84 8.70 -13.29 33.24
C GLY A 84 8.26 -13.66 31.84
N ASP A 85 9.07 -14.36 31.06
CA ASP A 85 8.68 -14.85 29.75
C ASP A 85 7.58 -15.93 29.88
N PRO A 86 6.56 -15.91 28.98
CA PRO A 86 5.54 -16.95 28.97
C PRO A 86 6.13 -18.32 28.71
N LEU A 87 5.89 -19.28 29.60
CA LEU A 87 6.41 -20.65 29.50
C LEU A 87 6.06 -21.37 28.19
N LYS A 88 5.00 -20.93 27.48
CA LYS A 88 4.63 -21.46 26.16
C LYS A 88 5.66 -21.15 25.06
N LEU A 89 6.54 -20.17 25.28
CA LEU A 89 7.59 -19.79 24.34
C LEU A 89 8.90 -20.54 24.58
N VAL A 90 9.00 -21.32 25.67
CA VAL A 90 10.17 -22.12 25.98
C VAL A 90 10.30 -23.27 24.99
N VAL A 91 11.49 -23.39 24.37
CA VAL A 91 11.79 -24.47 23.42
C VAL A 91 12.20 -25.72 24.20
N TRP A 92 11.23 -26.44 24.73
CA TRP A 92 11.42 -27.62 25.59
C TRP A 92 12.39 -28.67 25.01
N LYS A 93 12.42 -28.85 23.69
CA LYS A 93 13.35 -29.75 23.03
C LYS A 93 14.82 -29.32 23.16
N LYS A 94 15.11 -28.02 23.22
CA LYS A 94 16.47 -27.52 23.47
C LYS A 94 16.82 -27.57 24.96
N VAL A 95 15.85 -27.26 25.83
CA VAL A 95 16.00 -27.38 27.29
C VAL A 95 16.32 -28.81 27.68
N ALA A 96 15.60 -29.80 27.17
CA ALA A 96 15.88 -31.21 27.44
C ALA A 96 17.29 -31.63 26.98
N ARG A 97 17.78 -31.11 25.86
CA ARG A 97 19.16 -31.38 25.41
C ARG A 97 20.23 -30.67 26.26
N ALA A 98 19.92 -29.48 26.79
CA ALA A 98 20.81 -28.73 27.66
C ALA A 98 20.91 -29.43 29.03
N MET A 99 19.80 -29.87 29.58
CA MET A 99 19.75 -30.70 30.83
C MET A 99 20.53 -32.00 30.68
N ALA A 100 20.43 -32.69 29.54
CA ALA A 100 21.21 -33.90 29.26
C ALA A 100 22.71 -33.62 29.16
N ARG A 101 23.16 -32.37 29.01
CA ARG A 101 24.56 -31.91 28.98
C ARG A 101 25.00 -31.25 30.28
N GLY A 102 24.13 -31.24 31.31
CA GLY A 102 24.43 -30.63 32.62
C GLY A 102 24.40 -29.10 32.66
N THR A 103 23.78 -28.46 31.68
CA THR A 103 23.57 -27.00 31.64
C THR A 103 22.08 -26.70 31.87
N ASP A 104 21.80 -25.79 32.80
CA ASP A 104 20.42 -25.41 33.19
C ASP A 104 19.91 -24.22 32.39
N ASP A 105 20.32 -24.12 31.11
CA ASP A 105 19.98 -22.99 30.24
C ASP A 105 18.57 -23.16 29.69
N LEU A 106 17.63 -22.45 30.27
CA LEU A 106 16.29 -22.25 29.72
C LEU A 106 16.37 -21.34 28.49
N VAL A 107 15.93 -21.87 27.37
CA VAL A 107 15.97 -21.17 26.09
C VAL A 107 14.55 -20.88 25.65
N SER A 108 14.20 -19.61 25.55
CA SER A 108 12.92 -19.12 25.04
C SER A 108 13.03 -18.85 23.54
N ARG A 109 11.97 -19.20 22.80
CA ARG A 109 11.81 -18.62 21.45
C ARG A 109 11.78 -17.11 21.61
N ASP A 110 12.72 -16.43 20.98
CA ASP A 110 12.52 -15.04 20.68
C ASP A 110 11.33 -15.02 19.71
N SER A 111 10.14 -14.78 20.24
CA SER A 111 9.08 -14.28 19.41
C SER A 111 9.56 -12.87 19.04
N GLN A 112 10.41 -12.78 18.02
CA GLN A 112 10.39 -11.59 17.19
C GLN A 112 8.92 -11.46 16.82
N GLN A 113 8.23 -10.71 17.62
CA GLN A 113 7.05 -10.02 17.19
C GLN A 113 7.46 -9.48 15.85
N ALA A 114 6.98 -10.13 14.78
CA ALA A 114 7.32 -9.73 13.42
C ALA A 114 7.19 -8.23 13.45
N GLN A 115 8.32 -7.52 13.43
CA GLN A 115 8.32 -6.08 13.38
C GLN A 115 7.52 -5.81 12.14
N ARG A 116 6.26 -5.45 12.31
CA ARG A 116 5.42 -5.01 11.22
C ARG A 116 6.08 -3.74 10.76
N ASN A 117 7.02 -3.91 9.84
CA ASN A 117 7.60 -2.78 9.15
C ASN A 117 6.44 -2.10 8.46
N THR A 118 6.07 -0.95 8.98
CA THR A 118 5.00 -0.16 8.42
C THR A 118 5.55 0.51 7.18
N LEU A 119 5.00 0.17 6.04
CA LEU A 119 5.38 0.78 4.79
C LEU A 119 4.73 2.16 4.70
N TRP A 120 5.56 3.20 4.59
CA TRP A 120 5.11 4.55 4.30
C TRP A 120 5.46 4.93 2.87
N LEU A 121 4.45 5.33 2.12
CA LEU A 121 4.58 5.86 0.78
C LEU A 121 4.61 7.38 0.89
N ASP A 122 5.81 7.95 0.83
CA ASP A 122 6.03 9.38 1.01
C ASP A 122 6.26 10.06 -0.35
N TYR A 123 5.66 11.24 -0.52
CA TYR A 123 5.83 12.06 -1.72
C TYR A 123 7.30 12.48 -1.94
N SER A 124 8.07 12.65 -0.85
CA SER A 124 9.49 12.97 -0.93
C SER A 124 10.29 11.84 -1.58
N ASP A 125 10.00 10.61 -1.21
CA ASP A 125 10.70 9.41 -1.70
C ASP A 125 10.37 9.12 -3.16
N ALA A 126 9.16 9.49 -3.59
CA ALA A 126 8.76 9.40 -4.98
C ALA A 126 9.56 10.34 -5.92
N GLY A 127 10.31 11.30 -5.38
CA GLY A 127 11.10 12.26 -6.16
C GLY A 127 12.42 11.76 -6.71
N GLY A 128 12.90 10.57 -6.31
CA GLY A 128 14.14 9.97 -6.79
C GLY A 128 14.04 9.43 -8.22
N HIS A 129 15.22 9.23 -8.87
CA HIS A 129 15.33 8.50 -10.14
C HIS A 129 14.33 8.92 -11.24
N GLY A 130 14.44 10.17 -11.73
CA GLY A 130 13.70 10.60 -12.93
C GLY A 130 12.29 11.16 -12.72
N ALA A 131 11.73 11.14 -11.53
CA ALA A 131 10.45 11.77 -11.23
C ALA A 131 10.62 13.27 -10.91
N ALA A 132 10.98 14.06 -11.92
CA ALA A 132 11.24 15.51 -11.76
C ALA A 132 9.94 16.31 -11.58
N THR A 133 8.82 15.84 -12.13
CA THR A 133 7.54 16.53 -12.09
C THR A 133 6.62 16.00 -11.00
N SER A 134 5.70 16.83 -10.52
CA SER A 134 4.67 16.40 -9.56
C SER A 134 3.83 15.26 -10.10
N GLU A 135 3.48 15.29 -11.38
CA GLU A 135 2.72 14.22 -12.04
C GLU A 135 3.48 12.89 -12.04
N ALA A 136 4.78 12.90 -12.34
CA ALA A 136 5.59 11.69 -12.31
C ALA A 136 5.68 11.09 -10.90
N ARG A 137 5.77 11.94 -9.87
CA ARG A 137 5.74 11.46 -8.46
C ARG A 137 4.41 10.84 -8.09
N LEU A 138 3.30 11.42 -8.52
CA LEU A 138 1.97 10.88 -8.26
C LEU A 138 1.72 9.58 -9.04
N SER A 139 2.22 9.48 -10.28
CA SER A 139 2.19 8.24 -11.06
C SER A 139 2.96 7.12 -10.35
N ARG A 140 4.12 7.44 -9.77
CA ARG A 140 4.93 6.51 -8.97
C ARG A 140 4.22 6.07 -7.70
N LEU A 141 3.68 7.02 -6.93
CA LEU A 141 2.90 6.72 -5.72
C LEU A 141 1.68 5.86 -6.04
N CYS A 142 0.99 6.13 -7.15
CA CYS A 142 -0.12 5.31 -7.61
C CYS A 142 0.34 3.86 -7.89
N ALA A 143 1.47 3.68 -8.59
CA ALA A 143 2.02 2.36 -8.85
C ALA A 143 2.42 1.63 -7.55
N TRP A 144 3.02 2.34 -6.59
CA TRP A 144 3.38 1.78 -5.29
C TRP A 144 2.16 1.38 -4.45
N VAL A 145 1.07 2.18 -4.47
CA VAL A 145 -0.20 1.81 -3.81
C VAL A 145 -0.74 0.51 -4.39
N LEU A 146 -0.76 0.38 -5.72
CA LEU A 146 -1.23 -0.84 -6.38
C LEU A 146 -0.34 -2.05 -6.08
N GLN A 147 0.98 -1.84 -6.04
CA GLN A 147 1.95 -2.90 -5.74
C GLN A 147 1.87 -3.36 -4.27
N ALA A 148 1.77 -2.43 -3.33
CA ALA A 148 1.64 -2.73 -1.90
C ALA A 148 0.35 -3.52 -1.61
N GLU A 149 -0.76 -3.13 -2.23
CA GLU A 149 -2.02 -3.85 -2.12
C GLU A 149 -1.92 -5.27 -2.71
N ALA A 150 -1.28 -5.43 -3.88
CA ALA A 150 -1.06 -6.74 -4.50
C ALA A 150 -0.19 -7.67 -3.64
N LEU A 151 0.74 -7.11 -2.86
CA LEU A 151 1.58 -7.84 -1.91
C LEU A 151 0.88 -8.10 -0.56
N GLY A 152 -0.29 -7.51 -0.32
CA GLY A 152 -1.03 -7.66 0.93
C GLY A 152 -0.33 -7.08 2.16
N VAL A 153 0.53 -6.06 1.98
CA VAL A 153 1.22 -5.36 3.07
C VAL A 153 0.43 -4.13 3.52
N ASP A 154 0.47 -3.83 4.82
CA ASP A 154 -0.11 -2.61 5.34
C ASP A 154 0.75 -1.40 4.93
N TYR A 155 0.14 -0.39 4.34
CA TYR A 155 0.83 0.81 3.87
C TYR A 155 0.08 2.09 4.24
N GLY A 156 0.82 3.15 4.52
CA GLY A 156 0.32 4.50 4.73
C GLY A 156 0.76 5.43 3.61
N LEU A 157 0.07 6.56 3.46
CA LEU A 157 0.38 7.57 2.44
C LEU A 157 0.62 8.93 3.09
N ARG A 158 1.75 9.57 2.72
CA ARG A 158 2.09 10.93 3.15
C ARG A 158 2.20 11.85 1.94
N LEU A 159 1.32 12.85 1.89
CA LEU A 159 1.35 13.89 0.86
C LEU A 159 1.59 15.26 1.52
N PRO A 160 2.31 16.17 0.85
CA PRO A 160 2.53 17.53 1.35
C PRO A 160 1.19 18.26 1.57
N ARG A 161 1.08 18.99 2.66
CA ARG A 161 -0.09 19.81 3.01
C ARG A 161 -1.39 19.03 3.22
N THR A 162 -1.33 17.73 3.34
CA THR A 162 -2.50 16.87 3.59
C THR A 162 -2.24 16.02 4.83
N SER A 163 -3.29 15.70 5.59
CA SER A 163 -3.15 14.78 6.73
C SER A 163 -2.72 13.40 6.23
N PRO A 164 -1.76 12.75 6.90
CA PRO A 164 -1.30 11.43 6.51
C PRO A 164 -2.44 10.41 6.62
N ILE A 165 -2.49 9.50 5.66
CA ILE A 165 -3.37 8.34 5.71
C ILE A 165 -2.63 7.23 6.44
N ASN A 166 -3.15 6.83 7.60
CA ASN A 166 -2.52 5.82 8.44
C ASN A 166 -2.44 4.47 7.73
N PRO A 167 -1.42 3.66 8.06
CA PRO A 167 -1.24 2.35 7.46
C PRO A 167 -2.43 1.42 7.67
N SER A 168 -2.85 0.80 6.58
CA SER A 168 -3.89 -0.22 6.51
C SER A 168 -3.77 -0.95 5.18
N SER A 169 -4.64 -1.91 4.91
CA SER A 169 -4.73 -2.65 3.65
C SER A 169 -6.19 -2.88 3.25
N GLY A 170 -6.40 -3.35 2.04
CA GLY A 170 -7.72 -3.69 1.50
C GLY A 170 -8.30 -2.63 0.56
N ALA A 171 -9.29 -3.05 -0.24
CA ALA A 171 -9.85 -2.26 -1.35
C ALA A 171 -10.36 -0.86 -0.92
N ALA A 172 -10.93 -0.74 0.27
CA ALA A 172 -11.40 0.56 0.78
C ALA A 172 -10.26 1.51 1.12
N HIS A 173 -9.14 0.97 1.64
CA HIS A 173 -7.94 1.73 1.93
C HIS A 173 -7.25 2.17 0.63
N GLN A 174 -7.08 1.25 -0.31
CA GLN A 174 -6.55 1.53 -1.64
C GLN A 174 -7.32 2.66 -2.33
N HIS A 175 -8.66 2.58 -2.35
CA HIS A 175 -9.50 3.61 -2.96
C HIS A 175 -9.27 4.98 -2.30
N ARG A 176 -9.17 5.04 -0.98
CA ARG A 176 -8.91 6.27 -0.22
C ARG A 176 -7.55 6.89 -0.57
N CYS A 177 -6.51 6.05 -0.70
CA CYS A 177 -5.19 6.51 -1.11
C CYS A 177 -5.20 7.03 -2.56
N LEU A 178 -5.83 6.31 -3.49
CA LEU A 178 -5.94 6.73 -4.89
C LEU A 178 -6.78 8.02 -5.05
N GLU A 179 -7.84 8.18 -4.27
CA GLU A 179 -8.63 9.40 -4.21
C GLU A 179 -7.79 10.59 -3.73
N ALA A 180 -7.01 10.43 -2.67
CA ALA A 180 -6.10 11.46 -2.19
C ALA A 180 -5.07 11.87 -3.25
N LEU A 181 -4.53 10.90 -4.00
CA LEU A 181 -3.60 11.18 -5.11
C LEU A 181 -4.27 11.89 -6.29
N ALA A 182 -5.54 11.59 -6.56
CA ALA A 182 -6.29 12.20 -7.64
C ALA A 182 -6.64 13.66 -7.37
N LEU A 183 -6.95 13.99 -6.11
CA LEU A 183 -7.41 15.32 -5.69
C LEU A 183 -6.27 16.24 -5.24
N TRP A 184 -5.06 15.70 -5.06
CA TRP A 184 -3.87 16.48 -4.71
C TRP A 184 -3.36 17.30 -5.90
#